data_7e655ceadc9d9a7200ae67201a991934
#
_entry.id   7e655ceadc9d9a7200ae67201a991934
#
_cell.length_a   1.000
_cell.length_b   1.000
_cell.length_c   1.000
_cell.angle_alpha   90.00
_cell.angle_beta   90.00
_cell.angle_gamma   90.00
#
_symmetry.space_group_name_H-M   'P 1'
#
loop_
_entity.id
_entity.type
_entity.pdbx_description
1 polymer ?
#
loop_
_entity_poly.entity_id
_entity_poly.type
_entity_poly.pdbx_seq_one_letter_code
_entity_poly.pdbx_strand_id
1 'polypeptide(L)'
;MPSLLPFALVSLAGLAEAHLAAFHKGMYCLNGTVQGQVDYNNDKPVNPLWNLKKSDYWFHHVNQCDEFPPAPGDFLELPAGGNFTVEIAANRALTTLSYDGNFTSAWGDGQNHPQDYGVHNLAGAPVSSSSCIGSPNMHTQNQSMASGTAFAISYEARAKPSSLFYLSDLSKVDLTNLAVFTVRYNTPWKRVTTYDVPAAMPPCPSEGCICAIPNGCGEPNIYMQGFKCMVTNSTSSKPISSPKPPVWCEDDQMKCVQGAKQIMIWNQAEGDNIEVSGYDLSGSHKSPAYNSKCGFKDGAQDDIFSTPSRRTANMPAGNATTIAHKKMVHKAKRSSLFF
;
A
#
# COMPACT_ATOMS: atom_id res chain seq x y z
N MET A 1 -15.31 -55.77 34.92
CA MET A 1 -14.84 -55.43 33.55
C MET A 1 -15.08 -53.93 33.34
N PRO A 2 -14.06 -53.09 33.38
CA PRO A 2 -14.24 -51.68 33.10
C PRO A 2 -14.17 -51.43 31.59
N SER A 3 -15.17 -50.77 31.08
CA SER A 3 -15.32 -50.35 29.72
C SER A 3 -14.34 -49.20 29.41
N LEU A 4 -13.39 -49.39 28.50
CA LEU A 4 -12.52 -48.38 27.95
C LEU A 4 -13.30 -47.63 26.85
N LEU A 5 -13.73 -46.43 27.12
CA LEU A 5 -14.16 -45.49 26.08
C LEU A 5 -12.93 -45.01 25.29
N PRO A 6 -12.94 -45.10 23.95
CA PRO A 6 -11.88 -44.46 23.18
C PRO A 6 -12.09 -42.95 23.16
N PHE A 7 -11.14 -42.19 23.70
CA PHE A 7 -11.03 -40.76 23.44
C PHE A 7 -10.67 -40.57 21.97
N ALA A 8 -11.64 -40.18 21.17
CA ALA A 8 -11.40 -39.68 19.84
C ALA A 8 -10.70 -38.29 19.97
N LEU A 9 -9.41 -38.26 19.74
CA LEU A 9 -8.71 -37.01 19.45
C LEU A 9 -9.24 -36.48 18.11
N VAL A 10 -10.19 -35.58 18.16
CA VAL A 10 -10.52 -34.72 17.01
C VAL A 10 -9.37 -33.77 16.87
N SER A 11 -8.40 -34.10 16.01
CA SER A 11 -7.43 -33.12 15.51
C SER A 11 -8.24 -32.10 14.69
N LEU A 12 -8.56 -30.96 15.28
CA LEU A 12 -8.86 -29.77 14.53
C LEU A 12 -7.58 -29.38 13.79
N ALA A 13 -7.39 -29.94 12.61
CA ALA A 13 -6.56 -29.31 11.60
C ALA A 13 -7.32 -28.03 11.22
N GLY A 14 -7.09 -26.96 11.96
CA GLY A 14 -7.43 -25.62 11.53
C GLY A 14 -6.73 -25.44 10.18
N LEU A 15 -7.49 -25.16 9.14
CA LEU A 15 -6.94 -24.65 7.90
C LEU A 15 -6.23 -23.36 8.27
N ALA A 16 -4.92 -23.43 8.42
CA ALA A 16 -4.08 -22.25 8.58
C ALA A 16 -4.08 -21.53 7.22
N GLU A 17 -5.08 -20.68 7.01
CA GLU A 17 -5.05 -19.67 5.97
C GLU A 17 -4.00 -18.64 6.43
N ALA A 18 -2.74 -18.95 6.18
CA ALA A 18 -1.63 -18.13 6.62
C ALA A 18 -1.38 -17.02 5.60
N HIS A 19 -2.23 -16.02 5.61
CA HIS A 19 -1.99 -14.74 4.94
C HIS A 19 -0.99 -13.91 5.75
N LEU A 20 -0.44 -12.83 5.19
CA LEU A 20 0.60 -12.04 5.82
C LEU A 20 0.18 -10.58 5.94
N ALA A 21 0.44 -9.97 7.08
CA ALA A 21 0.30 -8.52 7.29
C ALA A 21 1.59 -7.93 7.85
N ALA A 22 1.78 -6.62 7.68
CA ALA A 22 2.91 -5.89 8.24
C ALA A 22 2.58 -5.41 9.66
N PHE A 23 3.26 -5.97 10.65
CA PHE A 23 3.07 -5.60 12.05
C PHE A 23 4.06 -4.52 12.48
N HIS A 24 3.56 -3.53 13.20
CA HIS A 24 4.34 -2.46 13.81
C HIS A 24 3.54 -1.80 14.94
N LYS A 25 4.21 -1.18 15.93
CA LYS A 25 3.53 -0.50 17.06
C LYS A 25 2.53 0.58 16.61
N GLY A 26 2.80 1.27 15.50
CA GLY A 26 1.94 2.31 14.95
C GLY A 26 0.76 1.81 14.11
N MET A 27 0.53 0.48 14.00
CA MET A 27 -0.57 -0.06 13.20
C MET A 27 -1.91 0.01 13.93
N TYR A 28 -2.97 0.22 13.16
CA TYR A 28 -4.34 0.01 13.63
C TYR A 28 -4.58 -1.47 13.92
N CYS A 29 -5.44 -1.77 14.91
CA CYS A 29 -5.84 -3.14 15.24
C CYS A 29 -4.68 -4.04 15.74
N LEU A 30 -3.52 -3.46 16.15
CA LEU A 30 -2.41 -4.25 16.67
C LEU A 30 -2.82 -5.18 17.82
N ASN A 31 -3.65 -4.65 18.73
CA ASN A 31 -4.10 -5.34 19.94
C ASN A 31 -5.41 -6.12 19.75
N GLY A 32 -5.87 -6.29 18.50
CA GLY A 32 -7.18 -6.87 18.20
C GLY A 32 -8.29 -5.83 18.21
N THR A 33 -9.53 -6.30 18.25
CA THR A 33 -10.76 -5.50 18.13
C THR A 33 -11.65 -5.57 19.37
N VAL A 34 -11.07 -5.82 20.54
CA VAL A 34 -11.78 -5.81 21.83
C VAL A 34 -11.20 -4.68 22.69
N GLN A 35 -12.05 -3.69 23.00
CA GLN A 35 -11.62 -2.52 23.75
C GLN A 35 -11.00 -2.91 25.11
N GLY A 36 -9.81 -2.36 25.39
CA GLY A 36 -9.09 -2.56 26.66
C GLY A 36 -8.43 -3.94 26.81
N GLN A 37 -8.45 -4.78 25.78
CA GLN A 37 -7.76 -6.06 25.76
C GLN A 37 -6.59 -6.02 24.80
N VAL A 38 -5.57 -6.86 25.06
CA VAL A 38 -4.44 -7.07 24.17
C VAL A 38 -4.48 -8.51 23.70
N ASP A 39 -4.68 -8.69 22.40
CA ASP A 39 -4.59 -9.99 21.75
C ASP A 39 -3.19 -10.19 21.20
N TYR A 40 -2.37 -10.97 21.94
CA TYR A 40 -1.02 -11.32 21.54
C TYR A 40 -0.97 -12.29 20.35
N ASN A 41 -2.10 -12.91 20.00
CA ASN A 41 -2.26 -13.80 18.85
C ASN A 41 -3.10 -13.17 17.75
N ASN A 42 -3.23 -11.85 17.73
CA ASN A 42 -4.08 -11.16 16.78
C ASN A 42 -3.71 -11.47 15.32
N ASP A 43 -4.68 -11.98 14.59
CA ASP A 43 -4.62 -12.29 13.16
C ASP A 43 -5.63 -11.48 12.32
N LYS A 44 -6.41 -10.59 12.94
CA LYS A 44 -7.42 -9.79 12.24
C LYS A 44 -6.87 -9.02 11.02
N PRO A 45 -5.67 -8.38 11.10
CA PRO A 45 -5.12 -7.66 9.96
C PRO A 45 -4.62 -8.58 8.83
N VAL A 46 -4.50 -9.88 9.09
CA VAL A 46 -3.94 -10.86 8.16
C VAL A 46 -4.99 -11.40 7.20
N ASN A 47 -6.28 -11.29 7.54
CA ASN A 47 -7.35 -11.78 6.69
C ASN A 47 -7.34 -11.08 5.33
N PRO A 48 -7.39 -11.85 4.21
CA PRO A 48 -7.44 -11.27 2.88
C PRO A 48 -8.76 -10.56 2.67
N LEU A 49 -8.71 -9.46 1.92
CA LEU A 49 -9.86 -8.70 1.48
C LEU A 49 -10.03 -8.96 -0.02
N TRP A 50 -11.11 -9.63 -0.40
CA TRP A 50 -11.36 -10.03 -1.77
C TRP A 50 -12.81 -9.83 -2.15
N ASN A 51 -13.04 -9.28 -3.35
CA ASN A 51 -14.37 -9.04 -3.92
C ASN A 51 -15.32 -8.32 -2.96
N LEU A 52 -14.79 -7.33 -2.23
CA LEU A 52 -15.53 -6.55 -1.25
C LEU A 52 -15.89 -5.18 -1.82
N LYS A 53 -16.90 -4.56 -1.22
CA LYS A 53 -17.20 -3.15 -1.45
C LYS A 53 -16.14 -2.27 -0.81
N LYS A 54 -16.00 -1.05 -1.30
CA LYS A 54 -15.05 -0.08 -0.74
C LYS A 54 -15.27 0.16 0.75
N SER A 55 -16.52 0.19 1.23
CA SER A 55 -16.85 0.31 2.65
C SER A 55 -16.24 -0.80 3.51
N ASP A 56 -16.01 -1.97 2.95
CA ASP A 56 -15.62 -3.15 3.69
C ASP A 56 -14.10 -3.35 3.69
N TYR A 57 -13.43 -3.19 2.53
CA TYR A 57 -11.98 -3.36 2.46
C TYR A 57 -11.21 -2.12 2.93
N TRP A 58 -11.80 -0.91 2.89
CA TRP A 58 -11.09 0.32 3.22
C TRP A 58 -10.59 0.29 4.67
N PHE A 59 -9.27 0.33 4.83
CA PHE A 59 -8.60 0.15 6.12
C PHE A 59 -9.08 -1.05 6.93
N HIS A 60 -9.43 -2.14 6.25
CA HIS A 60 -9.85 -3.38 6.89
C HIS A 60 -11.12 -3.24 7.76
N HIS A 61 -12.08 -2.41 7.30
CA HIS A 61 -13.30 -2.12 8.05
C HIS A 61 -14.16 -3.37 8.32
N VAL A 62 -14.19 -4.34 7.40
CA VAL A 62 -14.90 -5.61 7.58
C VAL A 62 -14.51 -6.34 8.89
N ASN A 63 -13.29 -6.15 9.35
CA ASN A 63 -12.79 -6.68 10.62
C ASN A 63 -12.69 -5.60 11.71
N GLN A 64 -13.25 -4.41 11.49
CA GLN A 64 -13.25 -3.26 12.40
C GLN A 64 -11.84 -2.74 12.76
N CYS A 65 -10.81 -3.07 11.98
CA CYS A 65 -9.45 -2.64 12.30
C CYS A 65 -9.28 -1.12 12.30
N ASP A 66 -10.01 -0.40 11.47
CA ASP A 66 -10.04 1.06 11.40
C ASP A 66 -10.57 1.75 12.67
N GLU A 67 -11.30 1.01 13.52
CA GLU A 67 -11.88 1.52 14.78
C GLU A 67 -10.91 1.38 15.98
N PHE A 68 -9.79 0.66 15.81
CA PHE A 68 -8.82 0.38 16.86
C PHE A 68 -7.45 1.01 16.57
N PRO A 69 -7.28 2.32 16.82
CA PRO A 69 -6.02 3.01 16.56
C PRO A 69 -4.90 2.49 17.48
N PRO A 70 -3.62 2.70 17.10
CA PRO A 70 -2.50 2.44 17.99
C PRO A 70 -2.59 3.28 19.26
N ALA A 71 -1.85 2.88 20.30
CA ALA A 71 -1.80 3.63 21.55
C ALA A 71 -1.32 5.08 21.33
N PRO A 72 -1.76 6.04 22.15
CA PRO A 72 -1.28 7.41 22.06
C PRO A 72 0.25 7.48 22.13
N GLY A 73 0.87 8.11 21.12
CA GLY A 73 2.32 8.21 20.98
C GLY A 73 2.98 7.08 20.20
N ASP A 74 2.26 6.02 19.86
CA ASP A 74 2.76 4.97 19.00
C ASP A 74 2.57 5.34 17.52
N PHE A 75 3.68 5.52 16.82
CA PHE A 75 3.74 5.84 15.40
C PHE A 75 4.66 4.88 14.65
N LEU A 76 4.38 4.66 13.38
CA LEU A 76 5.36 4.21 12.41
C LEU A 76 6.25 5.40 12.06
N GLU A 77 7.48 5.40 12.57
CA GLU A 77 8.42 6.48 12.35
C GLU A 77 9.05 6.37 10.96
N LEU A 78 9.02 7.48 10.21
CA LEU A 78 9.49 7.59 8.84
C LEU A 78 10.65 8.61 8.78
N PRO A 79 11.90 8.22 9.02
CA PRO A 79 13.03 9.14 8.97
C PRO A 79 13.29 9.57 7.52
N ALA A 80 13.08 10.84 7.20
CA ALA A 80 13.28 11.39 5.85
C ALA A 80 14.74 11.17 5.39
N GLY A 81 14.90 10.54 4.22
CA GLY A 81 16.19 10.12 3.69
C GLY A 81 16.82 8.90 4.36
N GLY A 82 16.10 8.27 5.29
CA GLY A 82 16.50 7.03 5.96
C GLY A 82 15.60 5.86 5.56
N ASN A 83 15.40 4.93 6.48
CA ASN A 83 14.54 3.77 6.27
C ASN A 83 13.81 3.38 7.57
N PHE A 84 12.77 2.57 7.43
CA PHE A 84 12.04 1.95 8.53
C PHE A 84 11.83 0.47 8.26
N THR A 85 11.50 -0.30 9.29
CA THR A 85 11.22 -1.72 9.19
C THR A 85 9.85 -2.06 9.74
N VAL A 86 9.26 -3.10 9.17
CA VAL A 86 8.06 -3.76 9.70
C VAL A 86 8.29 -5.26 9.76
N GLU A 87 7.49 -5.94 10.54
CA GLU A 87 7.50 -7.40 10.61
C GLU A 87 6.31 -7.97 9.82
N ILE A 88 6.57 -8.58 8.68
CA ILE A 88 5.55 -9.22 7.85
C ILE A 88 5.35 -10.65 8.36
N ALA A 89 4.19 -10.92 8.92
CA ALA A 89 3.89 -12.20 9.55
C ALA A 89 2.42 -12.62 9.40
N ALA A 90 2.17 -13.91 9.58
CA ALA A 90 0.84 -14.50 9.55
C ALA A 90 0.03 -14.28 10.83
N ASN A 91 0.68 -13.83 11.90
CA ASN A 91 0.05 -13.58 13.19
C ASN A 91 0.97 -12.69 14.02
N ARG A 92 0.41 -11.84 14.87
CA ARG A 92 1.17 -11.00 15.79
C ARG A 92 2.11 -11.80 16.69
N ALA A 93 1.71 -13.00 17.12
CA ALA A 93 2.55 -13.88 17.95
C ALA A 93 3.91 -14.21 17.33
N LEU A 94 4.00 -14.18 16.01
CA LEU A 94 5.20 -14.49 15.23
C LEU A 94 6.11 -13.27 15.00
N THR A 95 5.86 -12.19 15.74
CA THR A 95 6.62 -10.94 15.70
C THR A 95 7.26 -10.64 17.06
N THR A 96 8.20 -9.69 17.08
CA THR A 96 8.79 -9.20 18.34
C THR A 96 7.80 -8.40 19.20
N LEU A 97 6.61 -8.10 18.69
CA LEU A 97 5.54 -7.37 19.39
C LEU A 97 4.73 -8.25 20.35
N SER A 98 5.05 -9.55 20.40
CA SER A 98 4.39 -10.53 21.28
C SER A 98 5.40 -11.50 21.85
N TYR A 99 5.14 -11.99 23.07
CA TYR A 99 5.87 -13.08 23.73
C TYR A 99 7.41 -12.91 23.71
N ASP A 100 7.88 -11.66 23.85
CA ASP A 100 9.31 -11.29 23.80
C ASP A 100 10.04 -11.82 22.56
N GLY A 101 9.32 -12.02 21.46
CA GLY A 101 9.86 -12.54 20.20
C GLY A 101 10.18 -14.05 20.20
N ASN A 102 9.75 -14.80 21.20
CA ASN A 102 10.11 -16.23 21.37
C ASN A 102 9.60 -17.12 20.23
N PHE A 103 8.61 -16.70 19.47
CA PHE A 103 8.03 -17.45 18.34
C PHE A 103 8.45 -16.90 16.97
N THR A 104 9.43 -16.01 16.94
CA THR A 104 9.90 -15.41 15.69
C THR A 104 10.85 -16.35 14.92
N SER A 105 10.80 -16.26 13.61
CA SER A 105 11.78 -16.83 12.70
C SER A 105 12.21 -15.81 11.64
N ALA A 106 13.07 -16.19 10.72
CA ALA A 106 13.40 -15.36 9.57
C ALA A 106 12.21 -15.18 8.61
N TRP A 107 11.16 -16.00 8.74
CA TRP A 107 9.97 -16.03 7.90
C TRP A 107 8.73 -15.64 8.69
N GLY A 108 7.70 -15.16 7.99
CA GLY A 108 6.50 -14.64 8.61
C GLY A 108 5.54 -15.69 9.19
N ASP A 109 5.79 -16.98 8.95
CA ASP A 109 5.00 -18.10 9.47
C ASP A 109 5.59 -18.74 10.74
N GLY A 110 6.67 -18.16 11.28
CA GLY A 110 7.36 -18.70 12.45
C GLY A 110 8.19 -19.95 12.15
N GLN A 111 8.27 -20.42 10.91
CA GLN A 111 9.07 -21.58 10.50
C GLN A 111 10.41 -21.13 9.88
N ASN A 112 11.36 -22.04 9.81
CA ASN A 112 12.58 -21.83 9.06
C ASN A 112 12.47 -22.55 7.71
N HIS A 113 12.74 -21.83 6.65
CA HIS A 113 12.76 -22.36 5.29
C HIS A 113 14.17 -22.28 4.69
N PRO A 114 14.51 -23.12 3.72
CA PRO A 114 15.80 -23.03 3.03
C PRO A 114 15.90 -21.70 2.26
N GLN A 115 17.14 -21.32 1.90
CA GLN A 115 17.39 -20.05 1.22
C GLN A 115 16.75 -20.00 -0.19
N ASP A 116 16.66 -21.14 -0.86
CA ASP A 116 16.03 -21.35 -2.15
C ASP A 116 14.54 -21.73 -2.04
N TYR A 117 13.88 -21.37 -0.92
CA TYR A 117 12.47 -21.67 -0.69
C TYR A 117 11.59 -21.28 -1.86
N GLY A 118 10.75 -22.21 -2.27
CA GLY A 118 9.85 -22.02 -3.40
C GLY A 118 8.94 -23.21 -3.58
N VAL A 119 8.03 -23.16 -4.55
CA VAL A 119 7.08 -24.26 -4.82
C VAL A 119 7.77 -25.59 -5.17
N HIS A 120 9.03 -25.54 -5.62
CA HIS A 120 9.80 -26.74 -5.99
C HIS A 120 10.34 -27.51 -4.79
N ASN A 121 10.38 -26.92 -3.58
CA ASN A 121 10.89 -27.56 -2.37
C ASN A 121 9.93 -27.44 -1.17
N LEU A 122 8.64 -27.35 -1.41
CA LEU A 122 7.63 -27.43 -0.36
C LEU A 122 7.59 -28.85 0.21
N ALA A 123 7.83 -29.00 1.50
CA ALA A 123 7.74 -30.28 2.17
C ALA A 123 6.29 -30.81 2.12
N GLY A 124 6.08 -31.95 1.46
CA GLY A 124 4.82 -32.69 1.50
C GLY A 124 3.70 -32.27 0.57
N ALA A 125 3.88 -31.28 -0.30
CA ALA A 125 2.87 -30.89 -1.27
C ALA A 125 3.19 -31.40 -2.69
N PRO A 126 2.23 -31.96 -3.44
CA PRO A 126 2.42 -32.18 -4.86
C PRO A 126 2.51 -30.81 -5.55
N VAL A 127 3.67 -30.53 -6.12
CA VAL A 127 3.92 -29.27 -6.84
C VAL A 127 3.16 -29.32 -8.15
N SER A 128 2.04 -28.62 -8.27
CA SER A 128 1.53 -28.25 -9.59
C SER A 128 2.35 -27.04 -10.06
N SER A 129 2.81 -27.08 -11.31
CA SER A 129 3.69 -26.06 -11.92
C SER A 129 3.10 -24.65 -11.97
N SER A 130 1.87 -24.47 -11.52
CA SER A 130 1.14 -23.19 -11.50
C SER A 130 0.70 -22.74 -10.11
N SER A 131 1.02 -23.49 -9.05
CA SER A 131 0.54 -23.19 -7.70
C SER A 131 1.50 -22.23 -6.98
N CYS A 132 0.95 -21.24 -6.32
CA CYS A 132 1.68 -20.39 -5.37
C CYS A 132 1.93 -21.15 -4.05
N ILE A 133 2.88 -20.67 -3.24
CA ILE A 133 3.09 -21.15 -1.88
C ILE A 133 1.84 -20.82 -1.06
N GLY A 134 1.12 -21.83 -0.64
CA GLY A 134 -0.14 -21.69 0.09
C GLY A 134 0.01 -21.72 1.61
N SER A 135 1.17 -22.16 2.13
CA SER A 135 1.46 -22.13 3.57
C SER A 135 2.97 -21.90 3.80
N PRO A 136 3.38 -20.75 4.34
CA PRO A 136 2.56 -19.55 4.54
C PRO A 136 2.02 -19.05 3.21
N ASN A 137 0.87 -18.38 3.22
CA ASN A 137 0.27 -17.90 1.98
C ASN A 137 1.03 -16.70 1.44
N MET A 138 2.12 -16.99 0.73
CA MET A 138 3.02 -15.99 0.13
C MET A 138 2.46 -15.47 -1.20
N HIS A 139 1.42 -16.12 -1.74
CA HIS A 139 0.82 -15.81 -3.05
C HIS A 139 1.85 -15.75 -4.19
N THR A 140 2.97 -16.45 -4.08
CA THR A 140 4.03 -16.46 -5.08
C THR A 140 4.68 -17.83 -5.14
N GLN A 141 5.39 -18.12 -6.24
CA GLN A 141 6.10 -19.38 -6.43
C GLN A 141 7.51 -19.36 -5.83
N ASN A 142 8.11 -18.19 -5.74
CA ASN A 142 9.43 -17.92 -5.15
C ASN A 142 9.62 -16.43 -4.93
N GLN A 143 10.72 -16.03 -4.31
CA GLN A 143 11.00 -14.64 -3.99
C GLN A 143 11.02 -13.70 -5.20
N SER A 144 11.62 -14.11 -6.31
CA SER A 144 11.76 -13.26 -7.49
C SER A 144 10.43 -12.98 -8.20
N MET A 145 9.41 -13.79 -7.94
CA MET A 145 8.07 -13.66 -8.49
C MET A 145 7.10 -12.93 -7.54
N ALA A 146 7.53 -12.62 -6.32
CA ALA A 146 6.69 -11.84 -5.41
C ALA A 146 6.43 -10.43 -5.96
N SER A 147 5.16 -10.01 -5.93
CA SER A 147 4.66 -8.84 -6.65
C SER A 147 5.12 -7.49 -6.10
N GLY A 148 5.79 -7.49 -4.95
CA GLY A 148 6.18 -6.29 -4.24
C GLY A 148 5.12 -5.82 -3.25
N THR A 149 5.58 -5.02 -2.28
CA THR A 149 4.74 -4.35 -1.29
C THR A 149 5.04 -2.86 -1.31
N ALA A 150 4.07 -2.04 -0.89
CA ALA A 150 4.21 -0.59 -0.92
C ALA A 150 3.71 0.03 0.38
N PHE A 151 4.24 1.19 0.74
CA PHE A 151 3.61 2.05 1.74
C PHE A 151 3.15 3.35 1.08
N ALA A 152 1.94 3.75 1.42
CA ALA A 152 1.34 5.01 1.01
C ALA A 152 1.11 5.91 2.23
N ILE A 153 1.04 7.22 2.02
CA ILE A 153 0.87 8.23 3.07
C ILE A 153 -0.18 9.26 2.67
N SER A 154 -0.99 9.68 3.64
CA SER A 154 -1.88 10.84 3.57
C SER A 154 -1.59 11.82 4.70
N TYR A 155 -1.55 13.11 4.36
CA TYR A 155 -1.38 14.23 5.29
C TYR A 155 -2.72 14.85 5.74
N GLU A 156 -3.85 14.33 5.23
CA GLU A 156 -5.20 14.86 5.50
C GLU A 156 -5.81 14.36 6.81
N ALA A 157 -5.09 13.55 7.57
CA ALA A 157 -5.50 13.11 8.89
C ALA A 157 -5.58 14.30 9.85
N ARG A 158 -6.77 14.90 9.99
CA ARG A 158 -7.04 15.90 11.02
C ARG A 158 -8.06 15.36 11.99
N ALA A 159 -7.60 14.96 13.17
CA ALA A 159 -8.48 14.76 14.31
C ALA A 159 -9.26 16.06 14.56
N LYS A 160 -10.61 15.97 14.61
CA LYS A 160 -11.40 17.07 15.19
C LYS A 160 -11.26 16.99 16.71
N PRO A 161 -10.88 18.06 17.43
CA PRO A 161 -10.61 18.03 18.86
C PRO A 161 -11.83 17.82 19.76
N SER A 162 -13.02 17.55 19.26
CA SER A 162 -14.26 17.68 20.04
C SER A 162 -15.34 16.63 19.81
N SER A 163 -15.01 15.37 19.54
CA SER A 163 -16.06 14.35 19.60
C SER A 163 -15.66 13.18 20.50
N LEU A 164 -16.49 12.93 21.49
CA LEU A 164 -16.46 11.77 22.41
C LEU A 164 -16.66 10.42 21.69
N PHE A 165 -16.78 10.43 20.38
CA PHE A 165 -16.84 9.26 19.52
C PHE A 165 -15.64 9.30 18.58
N TYR A 166 -14.80 8.30 18.68
CA TYR A 166 -13.68 8.02 17.79
C TYR A 166 -14.18 7.74 16.35
N LEU A 167 -14.62 8.80 15.66
CA LEU A 167 -14.66 8.74 14.20
C LEU A 167 -13.21 8.71 13.73
N SER A 168 -12.82 7.59 13.18
CA SER A 168 -11.45 7.30 12.79
C SER A 168 -10.85 8.47 11.99
N ASP A 169 -9.60 8.82 12.28
CA ASP A 169 -8.79 9.76 11.49
C ASP A 169 -8.76 9.38 9.99
N LEU A 170 -9.21 8.17 9.70
CA LEU A 170 -9.25 7.54 8.37
C LEU A 170 -10.39 8.05 7.48
N SER A 171 -11.42 8.70 8.03
CA SER A 171 -12.61 9.14 7.26
C SER A 171 -12.31 10.18 6.18
N LYS A 172 -11.16 10.84 6.22
CA LYS A 172 -10.71 11.83 5.23
C LYS A 172 -9.66 11.29 4.26
N VAL A 173 -9.23 10.06 4.48
CA VAL A 173 -8.25 9.41 3.62
C VAL A 173 -8.98 8.71 2.48
N ASP A 174 -8.61 9.06 1.27
CA ASP A 174 -9.12 8.43 0.05
C ASP A 174 -8.03 8.30 -1.02
N LEU A 175 -8.38 7.74 -2.17
CA LEU A 175 -7.42 7.56 -3.26
C LEU A 175 -6.84 8.87 -3.81
N THR A 176 -7.48 10.01 -3.60
CA THR A 176 -7.01 11.30 -4.11
C THR A 176 -5.91 11.92 -3.24
N ASN A 177 -5.74 11.42 -2.02
CA ASN A 177 -4.77 11.94 -1.06
C ASN A 177 -3.85 10.88 -0.42
N LEU A 178 -4.01 9.60 -0.78
CA LEU A 178 -3.17 8.50 -0.30
C LEU A 178 -2.13 8.13 -1.38
N ALA A 179 -0.92 8.66 -1.26
CA ALA A 179 0.16 8.52 -2.24
C ALA A 179 1.18 7.45 -1.84
N VAL A 180 1.51 6.53 -2.75
CA VAL A 180 2.61 5.57 -2.55
C VAL A 180 3.92 6.33 -2.49
N PHE A 181 4.67 6.21 -1.37
CA PHE A 181 5.94 6.89 -1.16
C PHE A 181 7.14 5.93 -1.15
N THR A 182 6.91 4.64 -0.97
CA THR A 182 7.98 3.64 -1.02
C THR A 182 7.44 2.30 -1.48
N VAL A 183 8.29 1.53 -2.14
CA VAL A 183 8.00 0.18 -2.64
C VAL A 183 9.18 -0.72 -2.32
N ARG A 184 8.92 -1.99 -2.03
CA ARG A 184 9.95 -3.01 -1.93
C ARG A 184 9.62 -4.18 -2.86
N TYR A 185 10.48 -4.40 -3.85
CA TYR A 185 10.36 -5.52 -4.78
C TYR A 185 10.60 -6.87 -4.09
N ASN A 186 10.11 -7.91 -4.69
CA ASN A 186 10.29 -9.29 -4.23
C ASN A 186 9.83 -9.52 -2.78
N THR A 187 8.77 -8.83 -2.39
CA THR A 187 8.11 -8.95 -1.09
C THR A 187 6.61 -9.22 -1.29
N PRO A 188 5.90 -9.81 -0.27
CA PRO A 188 6.41 -10.27 1.01
C PRO A 188 7.33 -11.49 0.83
N TRP A 189 8.35 -11.64 1.67
CA TRP A 189 9.23 -12.82 1.66
C TRP A 189 9.80 -13.13 3.04
N LYS A 190 10.62 -12.26 3.59
CA LYS A 190 11.14 -12.39 4.95
C LYS A 190 10.30 -11.60 5.94
N ARG A 191 10.26 -12.05 7.21
CA ARG A 191 9.55 -11.36 8.29
C ARG A 191 9.98 -9.91 8.42
N VAL A 192 11.26 -9.65 8.60
CA VAL A 192 11.76 -8.28 8.71
C VAL A 192 11.97 -7.71 7.32
N THR A 193 11.20 -6.69 6.98
CA THR A 193 11.28 -6.00 5.69
C THR A 193 11.53 -4.51 5.91
N THR A 194 12.52 -3.97 5.19
CA THR A 194 12.97 -2.58 5.30
C THR A 194 12.51 -1.80 4.08
N TYR A 195 12.03 -0.57 4.31
CA TYR A 195 11.55 0.37 3.29
C TYR A 195 12.31 1.67 3.38
N ASP A 196 12.70 2.23 2.23
CA ASP A 196 13.37 3.52 2.15
C ASP A 196 12.36 4.67 2.20
N VAL A 197 12.72 5.76 2.85
CA VAL A 197 11.90 6.98 2.96
C VAL A 197 12.47 8.07 2.07
N PRO A 198 11.69 8.69 1.17
CA PRO A 198 12.18 9.81 0.37
C PRO A 198 12.76 10.93 1.23
N ALA A 199 13.90 11.49 0.81
CA ALA A 199 14.57 12.55 1.57
C ALA A 199 13.75 13.86 1.65
N ALA A 200 12.89 14.10 0.65
CA ALA A 200 12.06 15.30 0.59
C ALA A 200 10.69 15.15 1.27
N MET A 201 10.47 14.12 2.10
CA MET A 201 9.21 13.97 2.84
C MET A 201 8.98 15.17 3.77
N PRO A 202 7.84 15.90 3.65
CA PRO A 202 7.50 16.98 4.56
C PRO A 202 7.09 16.42 5.94
N PRO A 203 7.15 17.26 7.01
CA PRO A 203 6.72 16.83 8.34
C PRO A 203 5.22 16.56 8.37
N CYS A 204 4.81 15.57 9.16
CA CYS A 204 3.41 15.35 9.48
C CYS A 204 2.86 16.46 10.39
N PRO A 205 1.54 16.66 10.46
CA PRO A 205 0.87 17.37 11.57
C PRO A 205 1.24 16.74 12.93
N SER A 206 0.99 17.46 14.02
CA SER A 206 1.29 17.01 15.39
C SER A 206 0.58 15.69 15.75
N GLU A 207 -0.60 15.47 15.18
CA GLU A 207 -1.42 14.26 15.36
C GLU A 207 -0.91 13.06 14.54
N GLY A 208 0.08 13.28 13.68
CA GLY A 208 0.63 12.30 12.74
C GLY A 208 -0.02 12.35 11.37
N CYS A 209 0.50 11.54 10.47
CA CYS A 209 -0.07 11.20 9.17
C CYS A 209 -0.76 9.82 9.24
N ILE A 210 -1.54 9.49 8.23
CA ILE A 210 -2.03 8.13 8.02
C ILE A 210 -1.19 7.47 6.94
N CYS A 211 -0.70 6.26 7.23
CA CYS A 211 -0.08 5.40 6.25
C CYS A 211 -0.91 4.13 6.01
N ALA A 212 -0.73 3.53 4.86
CA ALA A 212 -1.32 2.24 4.52
C ALA A 212 -0.30 1.37 3.78
N ILE A 213 -0.34 0.07 4.03
CA ILE A 213 0.33 -0.93 3.22
C ILE A 213 -0.73 -1.68 2.42
N PRO A 214 -0.85 -1.43 1.14
CA PRO A 214 -1.56 -2.31 0.24
C PRO A 214 -0.62 -3.43 -0.19
N ASN A 215 -1.11 -4.66 -0.14
CA ASN A 215 -0.38 -5.83 -0.58
C ASN A 215 -1.27 -6.56 -1.60
N GLY A 216 -0.74 -6.87 -2.76
CA GLY A 216 -1.44 -7.63 -3.79
C GLY A 216 -0.45 -8.57 -4.46
N CYS A 217 -0.83 -9.81 -4.65
CA CYS A 217 0.01 -10.81 -5.26
C CYS A 217 -0.81 -11.64 -6.22
N GLY A 218 -0.72 -11.37 -7.51
CA GLY A 218 -1.23 -12.25 -8.57
C GLY A 218 -2.68 -12.75 -8.41
N GLU A 219 -3.19 -12.60 -7.20
CA GLU A 219 -4.54 -12.86 -6.74
C GLU A 219 -5.21 -11.52 -6.43
N PRO A 220 -6.52 -11.38 -6.62
CA PRO A 220 -7.24 -10.12 -6.41
C PRO A 220 -7.42 -9.74 -4.94
N ASN A 221 -6.51 -10.17 -4.08
CA ASN A 221 -6.53 -9.88 -2.66
C ASN A 221 -5.92 -8.50 -2.39
N ILE A 222 -6.63 -7.67 -1.65
CA ILE A 222 -6.11 -6.41 -1.11
C ILE A 222 -5.85 -6.55 0.39
N TYR A 223 -4.68 -6.11 0.83
CA TYR A 223 -4.35 -6.01 2.26
C TYR A 223 -4.20 -4.53 2.58
N MET A 224 -5.27 -3.93 3.05
CA MET A 224 -5.25 -2.50 3.33
C MET A 224 -5.10 -2.25 4.82
N GLN A 225 -3.87 -2.42 5.31
CA GLN A 225 -3.54 -2.20 6.71
C GLN A 225 -3.21 -0.72 6.96
N GLY A 226 -3.87 -0.12 7.96
CA GLY A 226 -3.66 1.27 8.36
C GLY A 226 -2.61 1.44 9.46
N PHE A 227 -1.93 2.60 9.45
CA PHE A 227 -0.96 3.02 10.48
C PHE A 227 -1.13 4.49 10.79
N LYS A 228 -0.90 4.88 12.05
CA LYS A 228 -0.45 6.24 12.35
C LYS A 228 1.04 6.32 12.09
N CYS A 229 1.47 7.28 11.29
CA CYS A 229 2.87 7.47 10.98
C CYS A 229 3.34 8.90 11.26
N MET A 230 4.66 9.05 11.47
CA MET A 230 5.28 10.33 11.78
C MET A 230 6.58 10.46 10.99
N VAL A 231 6.66 11.48 10.14
CA VAL A 231 7.90 11.80 9.44
C VAL A 231 8.86 12.49 10.41
N THR A 232 10.02 11.88 10.61
CA THR A 232 11.09 12.42 11.44
C THR A 232 12.24 12.91 10.57
N ASN A 233 13.12 13.78 11.11
CA ASN A 233 14.29 14.33 10.40
C ASN A 233 13.93 15.08 9.10
N SER A 234 12.69 15.53 8.95
CA SER A 234 12.28 16.28 7.77
C SER A 234 12.95 17.66 7.71
N THR A 235 13.51 17.97 6.55
CA THR A 235 14.04 19.30 6.23
C THR A 235 13.32 19.96 5.05
N SER A 236 12.28 19.30 4.54
CA SER A 236 11.53 19.70 3.35
C SER A 236 10.15 20.23 3.70
N SER A 237 9.70 21.21 2.94
CA SER A 237 8.31 21.70 2.95
C SER A 237 7.58 21.41 1.64
N LYS A 238 8.16 20.58 0.76
CA LYS A 238 7.55 20.24 -0.53
C LYS A 238 6.32 19.39 -0.32
N PRO A 239 5.13 19.80 -0.73
CA PRO A 239 3.94 18.95 -0.61
C PRO A 239 4.03 17.77 -1.57
N ILE A 240 3.40 16.67 -1.20
CA ILE A 240 3.17 15.55 -2.10
C ILE A 240 2.11 15.96 -3.13
N SER A 241 2.33 15.62 -4.37
CA SER A 241 1.35 15.83 -5.45
C SER A 241 0.13 14.92 -5.26
N SER A 242 -1.04 15.34 -5.76
CA SER A 242 -2.21 14.47 -5.77
C SER A 242 -1.92 13.20 -6.58
N PRO A 243 -2.09 12.02 -5.98
CA PRO A 243 -1.74 10.77 -6.63
C PRO A 243 -2.73 10.42 -7.74
N LYS A 244 -2.22 9.80 -8.80
CA LYS A 244 -2.99 9.33 -9.96
C LYS A 244 -3.10 7.80 -9.95
N PRO A 245 -4.18 7.22 -10.51
CA PRO A 245 -4.28 5.78 -10.68
C PRO A 245 -3.06 5.23 -11.43
N PRO A 246 -2.43 4.14 -10.96
CA PRO A 246 -1.36 3.49 -11.71
C PRO A 246 -1.91 2.84 -12.97
N VAL A 247 -1.05 2.58 -13.96
CA VAL A 247 -1.40 1.92 -15.20
C VAL A 247 -0.44 0.77 -15.48
N TRP A 248 -0.91 -0.25 -16.19
CA TRP A 248 -0.01 -1.26 -16.73
C TRP A 248 0.83 -0.65 -17.86
N CYS A 249 2.14 -0.68 -17.73
CA CYS A 249 3.07 -0.05 -18.68
C CYS A 249 4.33 -0.89 -18.94
N GLU A 250 4.24 -2.21 -18.75
CA GLU A 250 5.35 -3.15 -19.01
C GLU A 250 5.83 -3.06 -20.45
N ASP A 251 4.90 -2.98 -21.42
CA ASP A 251 5.19 -2.93 -22.86
C ASP A 251 5.82 -1.60 -23.30
N ASP A 252 5.55 -0.52 -22.57
CA ASP A 252 6.02 0.82 -22.89
C ASP A 252 6.14 1.67 -21.61
N GLN A 253 7.34 1.79 -21.10
CA GLN A 253 7.61 2.52 -19.85
C GLN A 253 7.29 4.04 -19.95
N MET A 254 7.14 4.59 -21.16
CA MET A 254 6.73 5.98 -21.35
C MET A 254 5.25 6.20 -21.02
N LYS A 255 4.44 5.14 -21.00
CA LYS A 255 3.04 5.18 -20.59
C LYS A 255 2.85 5.15 -19.08
N CYS A 256 3.90 4.82 -18.33
CA CYS A 256 3.83 4.81 -16.88
C CYS A 256 3.46 6.18 -16.34
N VAL A 257 2.61 6.18 -15.32
CA VAL A 257 2.28 7.41 -14.59
C VAL A 257 3.54 7.97 -13.93
N GLN A 258 3.85 9.22 -14.23
CA GLN A 258 4.94 9.96 -13.60
C GLN A 258 4.41 10.70 -12.37
N GLY A 259 5.24 10.79 -11.32
CA GLY A 259 4.87 11.44 -10.07
C GLY A 259 4.08 10.54 -9.11
N ALA A 260 3.33 11.16 -8.22
CA ALA A 260 2.59 10.45 -7.18
C ALA A 260 1.55 9.50 -7.77
N LYS A 261 1.58 8.26 -7.29
CA LYS A 261 0.65 7.19 -7.68
C LYS A 261 -0.17 6.72 -6.49
N GLN A 262 -1.41 6.38 -6.75
CA GLN A 262 -2.34 5.77 -5.80
C GLN A 262 -1.88 4.35 -5.46
N ILE A 263 -2.40 3.80 -4.36
CA ILE A 263 -2.39 2.36 -4.13
C ILE A 263 -3.18 1.67 -5.25
N MET A 264 -2.82 0.43 -5.56
CA MET A 264 -3.55 -0.37 -6.56
C MET A 264 -4.74 -1.07 -5.93
N ILE A 265 -5.89 -0.92 -6.56
CA ILE A 265 -7.12 -1.64 -6.23
C ILE A 265 -7.63 -2.24 -7.53
N TRP A 266 -7.84 -3.56 -7.54
CA TRP A 266 -8.31 -4.29 -8.70
C TRP A 266 -9.06 -5.55 -8.29
N ASN A 267 -10.01 -5.99 -9.13
CA ASN A 267 -10.88 -7.15 -8.89
C ASN A 267 -11.65 -7.09 -7.56
N GLN A 268 -12.00 -5.88 -7.11
CA GLN A 268 -12.91 -5.70 -6.01
C GLN A 268 -14.34 -5.46 -6.52
N ALA A 269 -15.33 -5.55 -5.65
CA ALA A 269 -16.72 -5.24 -6.04
C ALA A 269 -16.92 -3.75 -6.36
N GLU A 270 -16.06 -2.88 -5.81
CA GLU A 270 -16.11 -1.44 -6.02
C GLU A 270 -14.71 -0.81 -5.85
N GLY A 271 -14.47 0.29 -6.56
CA GLY A 271 -13.31 1.16 -6.33
C GLY A 271 -12.04 0.78 -7.07
N ASP A 272 -12.12 -0.15 -8.00
CA ASP A 272 -10.99 -0.51 -8.86
C ASP A 272 -10.45 0.72 -9.58
N ASN A 273 -9.13 0.89 -9.54
CA ASN A 273 -8.43 2.02 -10.16
C ASN A 273 -7.37 1.60 -11.18
N ILE A 274 -7.23 0.30 -11.40
CA ILE A 274 -6.43 -0.28 -12.47
C ILE A 274 -7.15 -1.49 -13.06
N GLU A 275 -7.24 -1.52 -14.38
CA GLU A 275 -7.81 -2.64 -15.12
C GLU A 275 -6.75 -3.22 -16.04
N VAL A 276 -6.65 -4.54 -16.08
CA VAL A 276 -5.71 -5.26 -16.95
C VAL A 276 -6.40 -6.44 -17.61
N SER A 277 -5.96 -6.77 -18.81
CA SER A 277 -6.41 -7.97 -19.53
C SER A 277 -5.28 -8.49 -20.43
N GLY A 278 -5.36 -9.77 -20.78
CA GLY A 278 -4.36 -10.44 -21.62
C GLY A 278 -3.13 -10.90 -20.84
N TYR A 279 -2.00 -10.98 -21.52
CA TYR A 279 -0.78 -11.58 -21.01
C TYR A 279 0.34 -10.54 -20.89
N ASP A 280 1.22 -10.75 -19.93
CA ASP A 280 2.45 -9.99 -19.76
C ASP A 280 3.55 -10.47 -20.73
N LEU A 281 4.72 -9.84 -20.70
CA LEU A 281 5.83 -10.20 -21.58
C LEU A 281 6.42 -11.59 -21.28
N SER A 282 6.12 -12.18 -20.13
CA SER A 282 6.50 -13.56 -19.78
C SER A 282 5.51 -14.60 -20.29
N GLY A 283 4.36 -14.19 -20.82
CA GLY A 283 3.26 -15.06 -21.25
C GLY A 283 2.33 -15.49 -20.11
N SER A 284 2.45 -14.90 -18.92
CA SER A 284 1.52 -15.07 -17.80
C SER A 284 0.37 -14.08 -17.89
N HIS A 285 -0.79 -14.40 -17.30
CA HIS A 285 -1.89 -13.43 -17.19
C HIS A 285 -1.39 -12.15 -16.50
N LYS A 286 -1.77 -10.98 -17.03
CA LYS A 286 -1.45 -9.71 -16.40
C LYS A 286 -2.02 -9.64 -15.00
N SER A 287 -1.17 -9.31 -14.04
CA SER A 287 -1.50 -9.13 -12.65
C SER A 287 -0.83 -7.86 -12.14
N PRO A 288 -1.60 -6.82 -11.76
CA PRO A 288 -1.03 -5.59 -11.23
C PRO A 288 -0.11 -5.86 -10.03
N ALA A 289 1.01 -5.17 -9.97
CA ALA A 289 2.06 -5.41 -9.00
C ALA A 289 2.81 -4.11 -8.66
N TYR A 290 3.36 -4.04 -7.43
CA TYR A 290 4.22 -2.92 -7.01
C TYR A 290 5.63 -3.09 -7.55
N ASN A 291 5.77 -2.96 -8.86
CA ASN A 291 7.03 -3.06 -9.59
C ASN A 291 7.00 -2.24 -10.88
N SER A 292 8.01 -2.41 -11.72
CA SER A 292 8.15 -1.66 -12.98
C SER A 292 7.03 -1.90 -13.98
N LYS A 293 6.30 -3.01 -13.91
CA LYS A 293 5.14 -3.29 -14.80
C LYS A 293 4.01 -2.28 -14.64
N CYS A 294 3.90 -1.67 -13.43
CA CYS A 294 2.92 -0.62 -13.11
C CYS A 294 3.58 0.73 -12.78
N GLY A 295 4.84 0.93 -13.21
CA GLY A 295 5.55 2.20 -13.10
C GLY A 295 6.07 2.55 -11.70
N PHE A 296 6.22 1.57 -10.81
CA PHE A 296 6.85 1.77 -9.51
C PHE A 296 8.34 1.39 -9.57
N LYS A 297 9.18 2.13 -8.87
CA LYS A 297 10.60 1.80 -8.66
C LYS A 297 10.77 1.06 -7.34
N ASP A 298 11.80 0.24 -7.21
CA ASP A 298 12.20 -0.29 -5.91
C ASP A 298 12.75 0.85 -5.03
N GLY A 299 12.39 0.85 -3.75
CA GLY A 299 12.79 1.88 -2.79
C GLY A 299 11.90 3.12 -2.77
N ALA A 300 12.48 4.24 -2.38
CA ALA A 300 11.81 5.53 -2.25
C ALA A 300 11.29 6.06 -3.60
N GLN A 301 10.05 6.59 -3.60
CA GLN A 301 9.44 7.21 -4.78
C GLN A 301 9.72 8.73 -4.73
N ASP A 302 10.89 9.16 -5.22
CA ASP A 302 11.35 10.56 -5.10
C ASP A 302 10.64 11.52 -6.07
N ASP A 303 9.86 11.02 -7.03
CA ASP A 303 9.12 11.79 -8.02
C ASP A 303 7.74 12.28 -7.55
N ILE A 304 7.34 11.94 -6.31
CA ILE A 304 5.99 12.22 -5.80
C ILE A 304 5.75 13.68 -5.38
N PHE A 305 6.80 14.50 -5.30
CA PHE A 305 6.70 15.85 -4.78
C PHE A 305 6.32 16.87 -5.85
N SER A 306 5.46 17.82 -5.48
CA SER A 306 5.10 18.92 -6.37
C SER A 306 6.32 19.77 -6.70
N THR A 307 6.55 20.02 -7.98
CA THR A 307 7.49 21.04 -8.39
C THR A 307 6.89 22.41 -7.98
N PRO A 308 7.64 23.31 -7.32
CA PRO A 308 7.13 24.64 -7.05
C PRO A 308 6.68 25.27 -8.37
N SER A 309 5.40 25.62 -8.48
CA SER A 309 4.93 26.42 -9.61
C SER A 309 5.81 27.66 -9.68
N ARG A 310 6.54 27.86 -10.77
CA ARG A 310 7.17 29.13 -11.05
C ARG A 310 6.02 30.14 -11.09
N ARG A 311 5.85 30.92 -10.03
CA ARG A 311 5.09 32.16 -10.12
C ARG A 311 5.75 32.93 -11.26
N THR A 312 5.06 33.06 -12.38
CA THR A 312 5.38 34.04 -13.40
C THR A 312 5.41 35.37 -12.65
N ALA A 313 6.64 35.89 -12.40
CA ALA A 313 6.77 37.19 -11.87
C ALA A 313 6.01 38.13 -12.84
N ASN A 314 4.96 38.76 -12.34
CA ASN A 314 4.32 39.86 -13.05
C ASN A 314 5.39 40.85 -13.41
N MET A 315 5.82 40.87 -14.67
CA MET A 315 6.61 41.95 -15.19
C MET A 315 5.75 43.23 -15.07
N PRO A 316 6.25 44.30 -14.48
CA PRO A 316 5.52 45.55 -14.44
C PRO A 316 5.23 45.98 -15.89
N ALA A 317 4.00 46.36 -16.16
CA ALA A 317 3.57 46.86 -17.45
C ALA A 317 4.43 48.07 -17.83
N GLY A 318 5.34 47.87 -18.76
CA GLY A 318 6.07 48.96 -19.40
C GLY A 318 5.10 49.85 -20.18
N ASN A 319 5.15 51.13 -19.97
CA ASN A 319 4.39 52.18 -20.68
C ASN A 319 4.45 51.98 -22.20
N ALA A 320 3.33 51.60 -22.77
CA ALA A 320 3.18 51.57 -24.22
C ALA A 320 2.95 52.99 -24.72
N THR A 321 3.98 53.57 -25.34
CA THR A 321 3.87 54.84 -26.10
C THR A 321 3.01 54.56 -27.35
N THR A 322 1.94 55.30 -27.43
CA THR A 322 0.97 55.26 -28.53
C THR A 322 1.60 55.75 -29.81
N ILE A 323 1.79 54.91 -30.82
CA ILE A 323 2.06 55.29 -32.19
C ILE A 323 0.80 54.99 -32.99
N ALA A 324 0.13 56.10 -33.41
CA ALA A 324 -1.02 56.06 -34.29
C ALA A 324 -0.57 55.67 -35.71
N HIS A 325 -1.08 54.61 -36.26
CA HIS A 325 -1.02 54.31 -37.69
C HIS A 325 -2.42 54.24 -38.31
N LYS A 326 -2.53 55.08 -39.35
CA LYS A 326 -3.63 55.37 -40.26
C LYS A 326 -4.30 54.11 -40.84
N LYS A 327 -5.63 54.13 -40.84
CA LYS A 327 -6.48 53.20 -41.59
C LYS A 327 -6.17 53.21 -43.09
N MET A 328 -6.01 52.03 -43.69
CA MET A 328 -6.34 51.81 -45.10
C MET A 328 -7.43 50.77 -45.22
N VAL A 329 -8.52 51.21 -45.85
CA VAL A 329 -9.71 50.39 -46.18
C VAL A 329 -9.44 49.73 -47.51
N HIS A 330 -9.52 48.42 -47.58
CA HIS A 330 -9.73 47.73 -48.85
C HIS A 330 -10.99 46.84 -48.76
N LYS A 331 -12.01 47.23 -49.50
CA LYS A 331 -13.17 46.43 -49.90
C LYS A 331 -12.72 45.33 -50.87
N ALA A 332 -13.13 44.10 -50.63
CA ALA A 332 -13.20 43.10 -51.69
C ALA A 332 -14.40 42.18 -51.49
N LYS A 333 -15.05 41.97 -52.61
CA LYS A 333 -16.39 41.44 -52.89
C LYS A 333 -16.56 39.96 -52.50
N ARG A 334 -17.84 39.67 -52.19
CA ARG A 334 -18.43 38.32 -52.23
C ARG A 334 -18.26 37.67 -53.58
N SER A 335 -18.09 36.38 -53.60
CA SER A 335 -18.58 35.47 -54.61
C SER A 335 -18.92 34.14 -54.00
N SER A 336 -20.17 33.79 -54.05
CA SER A 336 -20.76 32.48 -53.83
C SER A 336 -20.47 31.56 -55.00
N LEU A 337 -20.29 30.25 -54.75
CA LEU A 337 -20.91 29.19 -55.58
C LEU A 337 -20.61 27.78 -54.98
N PHE A 338 -21.69 27.12 -54.80
CA PHE A 338 -21.97 25.67 -54.74
C PHE A 338 -20.99 24.74 -55.47
N PHE A 339 -20.55 23.65 -54.80
CA PHE A 339 -20.97 22.24 -55.03
C PHE A 339 -20.56 21.42 -53.85
#